data_0d3b459fc762adec5bc187650d661fab
#
_entry.id   0d3b459fc762adec5bc187650d661fab
#
_cell.length_a   1.000
_cell.length_b   1.000
_cell.length_c   1.000
_cell.angle_alpha   90.00
_cell.angle_beta   90.00
_cell.angle_gamma   90.00
#
_symmetry.space_group_name_H-M   'P 1'
#
loop_
_entity.id
_entity.type
_entity.pdbx_description
1 polymer ?
#
loop_
_entity_poly.entity_id
_entity_poly.type
_entity_poly.pdbx_seq_one_letter_code
_entity_poly.pdbx_strand_id
1 'polypeptide(L)'
;MKANCRAVLFLSLAAGVLGAQDIQVQSTTVAQLWKLDTPGMDTRTYAPAVQFLGIDASGLGYEGLTLHLFGWGRGDLADASLPGGKKGDGDLTYGYLRYRFATANAEIKAGRFAIHQTGGFEQVDGVSAQTDLKGGFTVSAFAGRPVHYGNLPAADREDYEFQRDFIFGTRVGYRVPKVGEFGVSYLQDGTKTAGDLDQPSLYDFTRKQVGVDLHVAPHARFDLTGRTLFDVASHPETLPGLEDPSRVAEHDYNVSVKVVETVSVSGAFTERNFRA
;
A
#
# COMPACT_ATOMS: atom_id res chain seq x y z
N MET A 1 17.84 -14.69 -36.17
CA MET A 1 16.75 -14.31 -35.30
C MET A 1 16.52 -15.44 -34.30
N LYS A 2 16.99 -15.31 -33.07
CA LYS A 2 16.68 -16.26 -31.99
C LYS A 2 15.77 -15.50 -31.01
N ALA A 3 14.46 -15.69 -31.16
CA ALA A 3 13.49 -15.21 -30.21
C ALA A 3 13.61 -16.08 -28.93
N ASN A 4 14.29 -15.54 -27.92
CA ASN A 4 14.31 -16.18 -26.62
C ASN A 4 12.97 -15.92 -25.92
N CYS A 5 12.03 -16.85 -26.10
CA CYS A 5 10.77 -16.92 -25.35
C CYS A 5 11.05 -17.19 -23.86
N ARG A 6 11.38 -16.16 -23.09
CA ARG A 6 11.45 -16.21 -21.61
C ARG A 6 10.10 -15.97 -20.93
N ALA A 7 9.05 -15.68 -21.71
CA ALA A 7 7.69 -15.40 -21.20
C ALA A 7 6.93 -16.68 -20.74
N VAL A 8 7.41 -17.87 -21.03
CA VAL A 8 6.71 -19.15 -20.75
C VAL A 8 6.95 -19.66 -19.32
N LEU A 9 7.92 -19.11 -18.59
CA LEU A 9 8.31 -19.66 -17.28
C LEU A 9 7.40 -19.27 -16.13
N PHE A 10 6.57 -18.22 -16.26
CA PHE A 10 5.67 -17.80 -15.18
C PHE A 10 4.34 -18.59 -15.14
N LEU A 11 3.91 -19.16 -16.24
CA LEU A 11 2.68 -19.99 -16.27
C LEU A 11 2.85 -21.38 -15.61
N SER A 12 4.08 -21.88 -15.54
CA SER A 12 4.35 -23.21 -14.95
C SER A 12 4.44 -23.20 -13.43
N LEU A 13 4.63 -22.04 -12.78
CA LEU A 13 4.62 -21.96 -11.31
C LEU A 13 3.19 -22.03 -10.72
N ALA A 14 2.17 -21.64 -11.48
CA ALA A 14 0.78 -21.72 -11.03
C ALA A 14 0.24 -23.17 -10.95
N ALA A 15 0.83 -24.11 -11.70
CA ALA A 15 0.43 -25.51 -11.69
C ALA A 15 0.91 -26.29 -10.44
N GLY A 16 1.78 -25.69 -9.62
CA GLY A 16 2.34 -26.32 -8.42
C GLY A 16 1.60 -26.00 -7.12
N VAL A 17 0.52 -25.25 -7.15
CA VAL A 17 -0.33 -25.00 -5.96
C VAL A 17 -1.28 -26.20 -5.81
N LEU A 18 -0.70 -27.32 -5.39
CA LEU A 18 -1.40 -28.58 -5.17
C LEU A 18 -2.42 -28.39 -4.04
N GLY A 19 -3.70 -28.52 -4.37
CA GLY A 19 -4.81 -28.54 -3.42
C GLY A 19 -5.72 -27.32 -3.42
N ALA A 20 -5.49 -26.30 -4.25
CA ALA A 20 -6.46 -25.23 -4.42
C ALA A 20 -7.74 -25.77 -5.08
N GLN A 21 -8.90 -25.45 -4.49
CA GLN A 21 -10.21 -25.83 -5.04
C GLN A 21 -10.65 -24.87 -6.15
N ASP A 22 -10.20 -23.62 -6.10
CA ASP A 22 -10.48 -22.61 -7.10
C ASP A 22 -9.24 -21.74 -7.32
N ILE A 23 -8.86 -21.56 -8.59
CA ILE A 23 -7.73 -20.71 -8.99
C ILE A 23 -8.20 -19.78 -10.10
N GLN A 24 -8.12 -18.49 -9.85
CA GLN A 24 -8.40 -17.45 -10.83
C GLN A 24 -7.09 -16.77 -11.24
N VAL A 25 -6.82 -16.73 -12.54
CA VAL A 25 -5.63 -16.06 -13.10
C VAL A 25 -6.08 -14.94 -14.01
N GLN A 26 -5.60 -13.75 -13.76
CA GLN A 26 -5.79 -12.58 -14.62
C GLN A 26 -4.46 -12.15 -15.21
N SER A 27 -4.42 -11.97 -16.53
CA SER A 27 -3.22 -11.56 -17.26
C SER A 27 -3.58 -10.48 -18.25
N THR A 28 -2.84 -9.37 -18.21
CA THR A 28 -3.03 -8.23 -19.13
C THR A 28 -1.68 -7.77 -19.66
N THR A 29 -1.56 -7.71 -21.00
CA THR A 29 -0.37 -7.20 -21.68
C THR A 29 -0.71 -5.89 -22.35
N VAL A 30 0.10 -4.86 -22.10
CA VAL A 30 0.04 -3.57 -22.81
C VAL A 30 1.35 -3.40 -23.56
N ALA A 31 1.29 -3.26 -24.87
CA ALA A 31 2.45 -3.00 -25.71
C ALA A 31 2.22 -1.76 -26.57
N GLN A 32 3.27 -0.99 -26.76
CA GLN A 32 3.26 0.21 -27.57
C GLN A 32 4.44 0.17 -28.54
N LEU A 33 4.29 0.79 -29.70
CA LEU A 33 5.36 0.90 -30.69
C LEU A 33 5.42 2.34 -31.18
N TRP A 34 6.58 2.97 -31.06
CA TRP A 34 6.81 4.28 -31.65
C TRP A 34 8.25 4.44 -32.14
N LYS A 35 8.43 5.35 -33.06
CA LYS A 35 9.74 5.78 -33.56
C LYS A 35 9.99 7.21 -33.15
N LEU A 36 11.19 7.47 -32.66
CA LEU A 36 11.68 8.82 -32.42
C LEU A 36 12.70 9.15 -33.51
N ASP A 37 12.32 10.11 -34.36
CA ASP A 37 13.19 10.63 -35.38
C ASP A 37 13.58 12.07 -35.00
N THR A 38 14.82 12.26 -34.58
CA THR A 38 15.33 13.56 -34.15
C THR A 38 16.39 14.01 -35.17
N PRO A 39 16.26 15.22 -35.79
CA PRO A 39 17.25 15.71 -36.72
C PRO A 39 18.68 15.67 -36.14
N GLY A 40 19.60 15.02 -36.87
CA GLY A 40 20.99 14.87 -36.42
C GLY A 40 21.27 13.74 -35.44
N MET A 41 20.30 12.90 -35.14
CA MET A 41 20.46 11.68 -34.34
C MET A 41 19.93 10.47 -35.11
N ASP A 42 20.43 9.27 -34.75
CA ASP A 42 19.89 8.03 -35.32
C ASP A 42 18.43 7.82 -34.88
N THR A 43 17.60 7.42 -35.86
CA THR A 43 16.21 7.03 -35.55
C THR A 43 16.16 5.89 -34.57
N ARG A 44 15.46 6.10 -33.46
CA ARG A 44 15.28 5.07 -32.45
C ARG A 44 13.88 4.51 -32.48
N THR A 45 13.78 3.19 -32.41
CA THR A 45 12.50 2.48 -32.27
C THR A 45 12.36 2.02 -30.83
N TYR A 46 11.21 2.29 -30.26
CA TYR A 46 10.83 1.87 -28.90
C TYR A 46 9.61 0.96 -29.00
N ALA A 47 9.68 -0.17 -28.33
CA ALA A 47 8.57 -1.12 -28.25
C ALA A 47 8.37 -1.60 -26.79
N PRO A 48 8.07 -0.69 -25.86
CA PRO A 48 7.85 -1.09 -24.48
C PRO A 48 6.62 -1.98 -24.38
N ALA A 49 6.77 -3.04 -23.61
CA ALA A 49 5.70 -3.92 -23.22
C ALA A 49 5.64 -4.05 -21.70
N VAL A 50 4.43 -4.00 -21.16
CA VAL A 50 4.14 -4.23 -19.73
C VAL A 50 3.19 -5.39 -19.61
N GLN A 51 3.56 -6.36 -18.78
CA GLN A 51 2.74 -7.52 -18.42
C GLN A 51 2.30 -7.38 -16.97
N PHE A 52 0.99 -7.41 -16.74
CA PHE A 52 0.39 -7.53 -15.42
C PHE A 52 -0.08 -8.98 -15.23
N LEU A 53 0.15 -9.52 -14.04
CA LEU A 53 -0.28 -10.87 -13.67
C LEU A 53 -0.90 -10.86 -12.28
N GLY A 54 -2.14 -11.33 -12.18
CA GLY A 54 -2.88 -11.55 -10.95
C GLY A 54 -3.20 -13.03 -10.77
N ILE A 55 -3.10 -13.54 -9.56
CA ILE A 55 -3.47 -14.91 -9.18
C ILE A 55 -4.20 -14.84 -7.86
N ASP A 56 -5.44 -15.35 -7.85
CA ASP A 56 -6.23 -15.58 -6.66
C ASP A 56 -6.49 -17.08 -6.54
N ALA A 57 -6.15 -17.69 -5.40
CA ALA A 57 -6.39 -19.09 -5.14
C ALA A 57 -7.07 -19.29 -3.79
N SER A 58 -8.06 -20.17 -3.74
CA SER A 58 -8.81 -20.51 -2.53
C SER A 58 -8.82 -22.01 -2.26
N GLY A 59 -9.13 -22.40 -1.02
CA GLY A 59 -9.19 -23.80 -0.63
C GLY A 59 -7.83 -24.51 -0.70
N LEU A 60 -6.77 -23.85 -0.26
CA LEU A 60 -5.38 -24.35 -0.25
C LEU A 60 -5.17 -25.44 0.82
N GLY A 61 -5.97 -26.48 0.80
CA GLY A 61 -5.95 -27.58 1.79
C GLY A 61 -6.65 -27.25 3.11
N TYR A 62 -7.01 -26.00 3.35
CA TYR A 62 -7.77 -25.55 4.53
C TYR A 62 -8.87 -24.60 4.11
N GLU A 63 -10.07 -24.81 4.65
CA GLU A 63 -11.17 -23.87 4.49
C GLU A 63 -10.79 -22.51 5.08
N GLY A 64 -11.05 -21.42 4.34
CA GLY A 64 -10.70 -20.06 4.75
C GLY A 64 -9.27 -19.60 4.40
N LEU A 65 -8.39 -20.49 3.90
CA LEU A 65 -7.06 -20.12 3.42
C LEU A 65 -7.12 -19.71 1.95
N THR A 66 -6.63 -18.48 1.66
CA THR A 66 -6.54 -17.92 0.31
C THR A 66 -5.17 -17.33 0.04
N LEU A 67 -4.74 -17.38 -1.21
CA LEU A 67 -3.53 -16.72 -1.72
C LEU A 67 -3.95 -15.63 -2.71
N HIS A 68 -3.36 -14.45 -2.57
CA HIS A 68 -3.55 -13.33 -3.47
C HIS A 68 -2.19 -12.84 -3.94
N LEU A 69 -1.98 -12.78 -5.26
CA LEU A 69 -0.75 -12.29 -5.87
C LEU A 69 -1.11 -11.32 -6.99
N PHE A 70 -0.40 -10.21 -7.09
CA PHE A 70 -0.47 -9.30 -8.21
C PHE A 70 0.87 -8.60 -8.40
N GLY A 71 1.37 -8.62 -9.62
CA GLY A 71 2.62 -7.99 -9.97
C GLY A 71 2.65 -7.57 -11.42
N TRP A 72 3.73 -6.91 -11.79
CA TRP A 72 3.96 -6.46 -13.16
C TRP A 72 5.43 -6.62 -13.54
N GLY A 73 5.66 -6.77 -14.83
CA GLY A 73 6.98 -6.71 -15.44
C GLY A 73 6.92 -5.90 -16.72
N ARG A 74 7.96 -5.16 -17.02
CA ARG A 74 8.10 -4.39 -18.25
C ARG A 74 9.44 -4.61 -18.91
N GLY A 75 9.49 -4.47 -20.23
CA GLY A 75 10.71 -4.49 -21.01
C GLY A 75 10.49 -3.76 -22.32
N ASP A 76 11.56 -3.41 -23.01
CA ASP A 76 11.48 -2.90 -24.37
C ASP A 76 11.81 -4.03 -25.36
N LEU A 77 10.86 -4.35 -26.26
CA LEU A 77 10.97 -5.42 -27.24
C LEU A 77 11.89 -5.03 -28.43
N ALA A 78 12.16 -3.74 -28.61
CA ALA A 78 13.08 -3.22 -29.60
C ALA A 78 14.53 -3.13 -29.10
N ASP A 79 14.82 -3.69 -27.92
CA ASP A 79 16.15 -3.69 -27.29
C ASP A 79 16.67 -2.28 -26.91
N ALA A 80 15.77 -1.30 -26.87
CA ALA A 80 16.09 0.01 -26.33
C ALA A 80 16.23 -0.06 -24.81
N SER A 81 17.24 0.58 -24.26
CA SER A 81 17.40 0.63 -22.81
C SER A 81 16.30 1.49 -22.20
N LEU A 82 15.61 0.96 -21.19
CA LEU A 82 14.69 1.73 -20.34
C LEU A 82 15.48 2.84 -19.60
N PRO A 83 14.77 3.89 -19.10
CA PRO A 83 15.42 4.88 -18.23
C PRO A 83 16.23 4.21 -17.14
N GLY A 84 17.48 4.61 -16.95
CA GLY A 84 18.43 3.98 -16.03
C GLY A 84 19.25 2.81 -16.62
N GLY A 85 19.21 2.58 -17.95
CA GLY A 85 20.03 1.57 -18.62
C GLY A 85 19.62 0.12 -18.40
N LYS A 86 18.45 -0.12 -17.78
CA LYS A 86 17.93 -1.47 -17.54
C LYS A 86 17.23 -2.02 -18.78
N LYS A 87 17.40 -3.33 -19.03
CA LYS A 87 16.68 -4.04 -20.11
C LYS A 87 15.26 -4.44 -19.72
N GLY A 88 14.95 -4.46 -18.45
CA GLY A 88 13.66 -4.81 -17.92
C GLY A 88 13.52 -4.38 -16.45
N ASP A 89 12.28 -4.30 -15.99
CA ASP A 89 11.93 -3.94 -14.62
C ASP A 89 10.66 -4.69 -14.22
N GLY A 90 10.41 -4.85 -12.94
CA GLY A 90 9.19 -5.49 -12.46
C GLY A 90 9.12 -5.48 -10.95
N ASP A 91 7.90 -5.56 -10.43
CA ASP A 91 7.66 -5.57 -8.99
C ASP A 91 6.40 -6.36 -8.62
N LEU A 92 6.39 -6.85 -7.39
CA LEU A 92 5.23 -7.45 -6.76
C LEU A 92 4.41 -6.36 -6.09
N THR A 93 3.25 -6.02 -6.66
CA THR A 93 2.36 -5.00 -6.10
C THR A 93 1.76 -5.48 -4.79
N TYR A 94 1.25 -6.71 -4.74
CA TYR A 94 0.90 -7.40 -3.50
C TYR A 94 1.07 -8.90 -3.65
N GLY A 95 1.32 -9.57 -2.52
CA GLY A 95 1.45 -11.01 -2.49
C GLY A 95 1.33 -11.50 -1.05
N TYR A 96 0.14 -12.03 -0.69
CA TYR A 96 -0.11 -12.45 0.67
C TYR A 96 -1.00 -13.68 0.75
N LEU A 97 -0.79 -14.45 1.82
CA LEU A 97 -1.71 -15.45 2.32
C LEU A 97 -2.70 -14.79 3.28
N ARG A 98 -3.96 -15.15 3.16
CA ARG A 98 -5.03 -14.74 4.07
C ARG A 98 -5.71 -15.98 4.65
N TYR A 99 -5.86 -16.01 5.97
CA TYR A 99 -6.65 -17.01 6.65
C TYR A 99 -7.80 -16.38 7.41
N ARG A 100 -9.01 -16.81 7.12
CA ARG A 100 -10.23 -16.33 7.77
C ARG A 100 -10.78 -17.40 8.72
N PHE A 101 -10.91 -17.02 9.99
CA PHE A 101 -11.51 -17.83 11.05
C PHE A 101 -13.02 -17.59 11.05
N ALA A 102 -13.80 -18.47 10.44
CA ALA A 102 -15.26 -18.28 10.31
C ALA A 102 -15.97 -18.16 11.67
N THR A 103 -15.53 -18.93 12.67
CA THR A 103 -16.15 -18.96 14.01
C THR A 103 -15.80 -17.76 14.87
N ALA A 104 -14.65 -17.15 14.65
CA ALA A 104 -14.15 -16.02 15.45
C ALA A 104 -14.35 -14.65 14.75
N ASN A 105 -14.90 -14.64 13.53
CA ASN A 105 -14.96 -13.46 12.67
C ASN A 105 -13.63 -12.69 12.63
N ALA A 106 -12.55 -13.45 12.55
CA ALA A 106 -11.18 -12.94 12.56
C ALA A 106 -10.48 -13.29 11.25
N GLU A 107 -9.49 -12.47 10.89
CA GLU A 107 -8.68 -12.63 9.69
C GLU A 107 -7.22 -12.35 10.01
N ILE A 108 -6.33 -13.14 9.44
CA ILE A 108 -4.89 -12.91 9.47
C ILE A 108 -4.38 -12.85 8.04
N LYS A 109 -3.48 -11.93 7.75
CA LYS A 109 -2.73 -11.85 6.49
C LYS A 109 -1.23 -11.92 6.78
N ALA A 110 -0.49 -12.54 5.86
CA ALA A 110 0.97 -12.60 5.91
C ALA A 110 1.54 -12.46 4.49
N GLY A 111 2.53 -11.59 4.30
CA GLY A 111 3.15 -11.27 3.02
C GLY A 111 3.16 -9.77 2.75
N ARG A 112 3.11 -9.39 1.47
CA ARG A 112 3.00 -7.99 1.03
C ARG A 112 1.54 -7.61 0.82
N PHE A 113 1.05 -6.67 1.59
CA PHE A 113 -0.33 -6.21 1.53
C PHE A 113 -0.45 -4.72 1.83
N ALA A 114 -1.56 -4.13 1.36
CA ALA A 114 -1.91 -2.75 1.66
C ALA A 114 -2.70 -2.68 2.97
N ILE A 115 -2.42 -1.65 3.76
CA ILE A 115 -3.15 -1.27 4.96
C ILE A 115 -3.84 0.05 4.71
N HIS A 116 -5.15 0.04 4.93
CA HIS A 116 -5.99 1.22 4.92
C HIS A 116 -6.44 1.47 6.37
N GLN A 117 -5.62 2.15 7.13
CA GLN A 117 -5.99 2.63 8.46
C GLN A 117 -6.03 4.15 8.48
N THR A 118 -6.42 4.71 9.60
CA THR A 118 -6.57 6.17 9.76
C THR A 118 -5.32 6.94 9.33
N GLY A 119 -4.13 6.35 9.44
CA GLY A 119 -2.85 6.91 8.99
C GLY A 119 -2.63 7.00 7.48
N GLY A 120 -3.60 6.58 6.65
CA GLY A 120 -3.48 6.59 5.20
C GLY A 120 -3.35 5.21 4.57
N PHE A 121 -2.77 5.20 3.36
CA PHE A 121 -2.45 3.99 2.63
C PHE A 121 -0.98 3.65 2.86
N GLU A 122 -0.74 2.51 3.48
CA GLU A 122 0.61 1.98 3.67
C GLU A 122 0.71 0.60 3.01
N GLN A 123 1.84 0.31 2.41
CA GLN A 123 2.14 -1.03 1.94
C GLN A 123 3.21 -1.65 2.83
N VAL A 124 2.97 -2.89 3.24
CA VAL A 124 3.77 -3.56 4.26
C VAL A 124 4.13 -4.98 3.82
N ASP A 125 5.39 -5.33 3.97
CA ASP A 125 5.86 -6.72 3.99
C ASP A 125 5.84 -7.21 5.44
N GLY A 126 4.79 -7.97 5.82
CA GLY A 126 4.60 -8.31 7.23
C GLY A 126 3.39 -9.19 7.52
N VAL A 127 2.80 -8.95 8.67
CA VAL A 127 1.60 -9.64 9.13
C VAL A 127 0.55 -8.64 9.60
N SER A 128 -0.73 -8.98 9.41
CA SER A 128 -1.84 -8.24 9.99
C SER A 128 -2.88 -9.20 10.55
N ALA A 129 -3.60 -8.75 11.57
CA ALA A 129 -4.73 -9.45 12.14
C ALA A 129 -5.88 -8.46 12.37
N GLN A 130 -7.10 -8.91 12.14
CA GLN A 130 -8.29 -8.15 12.47
C GLN A 130 -9.40 -9.05 12.97
N THR A 131 -10.27 -8.52 13.83
CA THR A 131 -11.43 -9.24 14.35
C THR A 131 -12.55 -8.29 14.73
N ASP A 132 -13.79 -8.76 14.56
CA ASP A 132 -14.96 -8.11 15.11
C ASP A 132 -15.34 -8.81 16.41
N LEU A 133 -15.40 -8.03 17.47
CA LEU A 133 -15.75 -8.50 18.80
C LEU A 133 -17.26 -8.32 19.06
N LYS A 134 -17.78 -9.06 20.05
CA LYS A 134 -19.14 -8.87 20.50
C LYS A 134 -19.36 -7.44 21.01
N GLY A 135 -20.53 -6.88 20.78
CA GLY A 135 -20.87 -5.52 21.21
C GLY A 135 -20.49 -4.43 20.22
N GLY A 136 -20.07 -4.78 19.00
CA GLY A 136 -19.78 -3.81 17.94
C GLY A 136 -18.34 -3.29 17.91
N PHE A 137 -17.45 -3.82 18.74
CA PHE A 137 -16.03 -3.45 18.67
C PHE A 137 -15.31 -4.13 17.53
N THR A 138 -14.43 -3.41 16.86
CA THR A 138 -13.50 -3.92 15.86
C THR A 138 -12.08 -3.67 16.33
N VAL A 139 -11.19 -4.63 16.14
CA VAL A 139 -9.77 -4.48 16.48
C VAL A 139 -8.95 -4.96 15.31
N SER A 140 -7.95 -4.18 14.91
CA SER A 140 -6.95 -4.59 13.94
C SER A 140 -5.55 -4.18 14.38
N ALA A 141 -4.56 -4.97 14.00
CA ALA A 141 -3.15 -4.68 14.22
C ALA A 141 -2.32 -5.19 13.05
N PHE A 142 -1.21 -4.55 12.79
CA PHE A 142 -0.24 -5.01 11.81
C PHE A 142 1.18 -4.67 12.25
N ALA A 143 2.14 -5.41 11.70
CA ALA A 143 3.56 -5.15 11.87
C ALA A 143 4.34 -5.71 10.68
N GLY A 144 5.43 -5.04 10.30
CA GLY A 144 6.29 -5.46 9.20
C GLY A 144 7.32 -4.41 8.80
N ARG A 145 7.70 -4.47 7.54
CA ARG A 145 8.57 -3.49 6.90
C ARG A 145 7.74 -2.64 5.93
N PRO A 146 7.90 -1.32 5.93
CA PRO A 146 7.26 -0.48 4.93
C PRO A 146 7.83 -0.79 3.54
N VAL A 147 6.96 -0.87 2.53
CA VAL A 147 7.37 -0.99 1.13
C VAL A 147 7.45 0.40 0.55
N HIS A 148 8.68 0.87 0.36
CA HIS A 148 8.90 2.15 -0.28
C HIS A 148 8.85 1.98 -1.80
N TYR A 149 7.87 2.57 -2.45
CA TYR A 149 7.86 2.72 -3.90
C TYR A 149 8.90 3.78 -4.27
N GLY A 150 10.16 3.37 -4.33
CA GLY A 150 11.24 4.29 -4.61
C GLY A 150 11.50 4.44 -6.09
N ASN A 151 11.25 5.61 -6.64
CA ASN A 151 11.99 6.13 -7.79
C ASN A 151 13.43 6.53 -7.39
N LEU A 152 13.95 5.96 -6.30
CA LEU A 152 15.33 6.19 -5.91
C LEU A 152 16.25 5.57 -6.96
N PRO A 153 17.25 6.30 -7.45
CA PRO A 153 18.29 5.76 -8.32
C PRO A 153 18.88 4.48 -7.72
N ALA A 154 19.26 3.52 -8.57
CA ALA A 154 19.79 2.24 -8.10
C ALA A 154 21.04 2.39 -7.20
N ALA A 155 21.82 3.47 -7.38
CA ALA A 155 22.96 3.81 -6.54
C ALA A 155 22.56 4.12 -5.08
N ASP A 156 21.40 4.75 -4.87
CA ASP A 156 20.96 5.11 -3.53
C ASP A 156 20.29 3.93 -2.80
N ARG A 157 20.00 2.83 -3.53
CA ARG A 157 19.44 1.62 -2.93
C ARG A 157 20.47 0.73 -2.24
N GLU A 158 21.72 0.78 -2.66
CA GLU A 158 22.80 -0.03 -2.05
C GLU A 158 23.22 0.52 -0.68
N ASP A 159 23.11 1.84 -0.49
CA ASP A 159 23.46 2.50 0.77
C ASP A 159 22.28 2.52 1.76
N TYR A 160 21.05 2.25 1.29
CA TYR A 160 19.88 2.17 2.14
C TYR A 160 19.82 0.78 2.79
N GLU A 161 20.14 0.68 4.06
CA GLU A 161 19.96 -0.54 4.85
C GLU A 161 18.47 -0.77 5.15
N PHE A 162 17.66 -1.06 4.14
CA PHE A 162 16.22 -1.41 4.27
C PHE A 162 15.92 -2.52 5.28
N GLN A 163 16.96 -3.21 5.73
CA GLN A 163 16.84 -4.29 6.72
C GLN A 163 16.43 -3.82 8.11
N ARG A 164 16.51 -2.51 8.37
CA ARG A 164 16.25 -1.91 9.69
C ARG A 164 14.93 -1.14 9.76
N ASP A 165 14.26 -0.96 8.62
CA ASP A 165 12.98 -0.28 8.59
C ASP A 165 11.90 -1.12 9.24
N PHE A 166 11.04 -0.47 10.00
CA PHE A 166 9.89 -1.10 10.63
C PHE A 166 8.66 -0.21 10.52
N ILE A 167 7.51 -0.85 10.50
CA ILE A 167 6.21 -0.21 10.62
C ILE A 167 5.28 -1.11 11.42
N PHE A 168 4.54 -0.52 12.33
CA PHE A 168 3.44 -1.22 13.00
C PHE A 168 2.31 -0.25 13.35
N GLY A 169 1.13 -0.80 13.52
CA GLY A 169 -0.03 -0.02 13.91
C GLY A 169 -1.14 -0.89 14.45
N THR A 170 -2.08 -0.21 15.09
CA THR A 170 -3.30 -0.80 15.62
C THR A 170 -4.47 0.16 15.46
N ARG A 171 -5.67 -0.38 15.31
CA ARG A 171 -6.91 0.39 15.32
C ARG A 171 -7.94 -0.32 16.18
N VAL A 172 -8.63 0.44 17.01
CA VAL A 172 -9.82 0.01 17.73
C VAL A 172 -11.00 0.83 17.22
N GLY A 173 -12.02 0.15 16.73
CA GLY A 173 -13.24 0.76 16.24
C GLY A 173 -14.44 0.34 17.06
N TYR A 174 -15.48 1.16 16.99
CA TYR A 174 -16.80 0.86 17.55
C TYR A 174 -17.88 1.13 16.51
N ARG A 175 -18.64 0.09 16.17
CA ARG A 175 -19.72 0.16 15.18
C ARG A 175 -21.05 0.29 15.90
N VAL A 176 -21.72 1.40 15.63
CA VAL A 176 -23.11 1.63 16.06
C VAL A 176 -24.02 1.16 14.94
N PRO A 177 -24.83 0.11 15.16
CA PRO A 177 -25.73 -0.42 14.13
C PRO A 177 -26.61 0.67 13.52
N LYS A 178 -26.70 0.73 12.19
CA LYS A 178 -27.49 1.68 11.39
C LYS A 178 -27.08 3.16 11.53
N VAL A 179 -26.02 3.48 12.25
CA VAL A 179 -25.52 4.86 12.42
C VAL A 179 -24.17 5.02 11.76
N GLY A 180 -23.22 4.14 12.08
CA GLY A 180 -21.85 4.26 11.53
C GLY A 180 -20.81 3.58 12.39
N GLU A 181 -19.56 3.96 12.17
CA GLU A 181 -18.40 3.44 12.88
C GLU A 181 -17.46 4.60 13.27
N PHE A 182 -16.86 4.49 14.44
CA PHE A 182 -15.84 5.39 14.95
C PHE A 182 -14.59 4.58 15.26
N GLY A 183 -13.41 5.12 14.99
CA GLY A 183 -12.16 4.43 15.24
C GLY A 183 -11.09 5.34 15.82
N VAL A 184 -10.19 4.72 16.58
CA VAL A 184 -8.94 5.32 17.03
C VAL A 184 -7.82 4.40 16.59
N SER A 185 -6.78 4.96 16.00
CA SER A 185 -5.63 4.21 15.51
C SER A 185 -4.32 4.80 16.04
N TYR A 186 -3.31 3.96 16.08
CA TYR A 186 -1.93 4.32 16.30
C TYR A 186 -1.09 3.74 15.19
N LEU A 187 -0.12 4.52 14.70
CA LEU A 187 0.85 4.09 13.71
C LEU A 187 2.23 4.59 14.10
N GLN A 188 3.22 3.73 13.98
CA GLN A 188 4.62 4.10 14.09
C GLN A 188 5.42 3.44 12.99
N ASP A 189 6.24 4.23 12.31
CA ASP A 189 7.28 3.73 11.42
C ASP A 189 8.61 4.41 11.74
N GLY A 190 9.69 3.82 11.28
CA GLY A 190 11.03 4.37 11.44
C GLY A 190 12.10 3.42 10.93
N THR A 191 13.30 3.95 10.85
CA THR A 191 14.51 3.23 10.51
C THR A 191 15.38 3.09 11.74
N LYS A 192 15.89 1.89 12.02
CA LYS A 192 16.94 1.71 13.02
C LYS A 192 18.26 2.16 12.44
N THR A 193 18.76 3.31 12.79
CA THR A 193 20.12 3.72 12.45
C THR A 193 21.13 2.83 13.15
N ALA A 194 22.11 2.30 12.40
CA ALA A 194 23.29 1.71 13.02
C ALA A 194 24.09 2.87 13.65
N GLY A 195 24.05 2.92 14.98
CA GLY A 195 24.68 4.02 15.68
C GLY A 195 26.13 4.27 15.27
N ASP A 196 26.32 5.35 14.55
CA ASP A 196 27.50 6.18 14.71
C ASP A 196 27.03 7.36 15.56
N LEU A 197 27.42 7.34 16.83
CA LEU A 197 26.92 8.25 17.88
C LEU A 197 27.33 9.72 17.66
N ASP A 198 28.14 10.01 16.65
CA ASP A 198 28.73 11.34 16.43
C ASP A 198 28.04 12.14 15.32
N GLN A 199 27.11 11.55 14.58
CA GLN A 199 26.26 12.28 13.65
C GLN A 199 24.81 11.80 13.76
N PRO A 200 23.86 12.62 14.28
CA PRO A 200 22.46 12.33 14.12
C PRO A 200 22.17 12.27 12.62
N SER A 201 21.86 11.08 12.10
CA SER A 201 21.56 10.96 10.70
C SER A 201 20.28 11.73 10.43
N LEU A 202 20.27 12.56 9.39
CA LEU A 202 19.10 13.33 8.94
C LEU A 202 17.88 12.44 8.59
N TYR A 203 17.99 11.12 8.73
CA TYR A 203 17.03 10.12 8.33
C TYR A 203 16.44 9.29 9.48
N ASP A 204 16.69 9.67 10.71
CA ASP A 204 16.12 9.03 11.90
C ASP A 204 14.66 9.48 12.15
N PHE A 205 13.87 9.55 11.06
CA PHE A 205 12.48 9.95 11.15
C PHE A 205 11.64 8.77 11.65
N THR A 206 11.32 8.78 12.92
CA THR A 206 10.28 7.92 13.46
C THR A 206 8.97 8.67 13.40
N ARG A 207 8.11 8.35 12.46
CA ARG A 207 6.74 8.84 12.41
C ARG A 207 5.93 8.13 13.50
N LYS A 208 5.30 8.89 14.39
CA LYS A 208 4.35 8.41 15.39
C LYS A 208 3.08 9.20 15.26
N GLN A 209 2.00 8.53 14.97
CA GLN A 209 0.71 9.18 14.71
C GLN A 209 -0.40 8.49 15.48
N VAL A 210 -1.30 9.31 16.02
CA VAL A 210 -2.61 8.88 16.51
C VAL A 210 -3.65 9.40 15.54
N GLY A 211 -4.55 8.54 15.13
CA GLY A 211 -5.63 8.89 14.23
C GLY A 211 -7.00 8.68 14.87
N VAL A 212 -7.93 9.53 14.49
CA VAL A 212 -9.36 9.35 14.78
C VAL A 212 -10.08 9.32 13.44
N ASP A 213 -10.91 8.32 13.23
CA ASP A 213 -11.73 8.18 12.03
C ASP A 213 -13.20 7.98 12.36
N LEU A 214 -14.04 8.38 11.44
CA LEU A 214 -15.48 8.19 11.53
C LEU A 214 -16.08 7.90 10.15
N HIS A 215 -17.12 7.06 10.17
CA HIS A 215 -18.03 6.87 9.06
C HIS A 215 -19.45 6.88 9.62
N VAL A 216 -20.25 7.86 9.22
CA VAL A 216 -21.60 8.07 9.73
C VAL A 216 -22.58 8.10 8.57
N ALA A 217 -23.46 7.10 8.54
CA ALA A 217 -24.51 6.95 7.53
C ALA A 217 -25.83 6.56 8.20
N PRO A 218 -26.46 7.47 8.99
CA PRO A 218 -27.65 7.17 9.77
C PRO A 218 -28.87 6.95 8.89
N HIS A 219 -28.81 7.37 7.64
CA HIS A 219 -29.87 7.25 6.67
C HIS A 219 -29.26 7.03 5.27
N ALA A 220 -29.95 6.27 4.40
CA ALA A 220 -29.50 5.96 3.03
C ALA A 220 -29.22 7.18 2.13
N ARG A 221 -29.57 8.39 2.57
CA ARG A 221 -29.34 9.64 1.85
C ARG A 221 -28.20 10.48 2.40
N PHE A 222 -27.58 10.05 3.49
CA PHE A 222 -26.50 10.81 4.15
C PHE A 222 -25.32 9.90 4.41
N ASP A 223 -24.16 10.32 3.97
CA ASP A 223 -22.88 9.67 4.21
C ASP A 223 -21.83 10.72 4.60
N LEU A 224 -21.17 10.52 5.72
CA LEU A 224 -20.07 11.33 6.19
C LEU A 224 -18.91 10.39 6.53
N THR A 225 -17.81 10.57 5.86
CA THR A 225 -16.53 9.96 6.22
C THR A 225 -15.54 11.02 6.63
N GLY A 226 -14.70 10.71 7.59
CA GLY A 226 -13.70 11.65 8.02
C GLY A 226 -12.59 11.02 8.83
N ARG A 227 -11.44 11.66 8.79
CA ARG A 227 -10.28 11.31 9.61
C ARG A 227 -9.50 12.53 10.02
N THR A 228 -8.86 12.44 11.17
CA THR A 228 -7.85 13.38 11.63
C THR A 228 -6.65 12.62 12.14
N LEU A 229 -5.46 13.03 11.72
CA LEU A 229 -4.18 12.50 12.17
C LEU A 229 -3.45 13.53 13.02
N PHE A 230 -2.90 13.07 14.13
CA PHE A 230 -2.08 13.82 15.03
C PHE A 230 -0.69 13.22 15.08
N ASP A 231 0.35 14.03 14.92
CA ASP A 231 1.72 13.64 15.20
C ASP A 231 1.97 13.66 16.71
N VAL A 232 2.47 12.54 17.23
CA VAL A 232 2.72 12.36 18.69
C VAL A 232 4.20 12.45 19.01
N ALA A 233 5.10 12.30 18.00
CA ALA A 233 6.52 12.44 18.21
C ALA A 233 6.90 13.91 18.38
N SER A 234 7.47 14.26 19.53
CA SER A 234 8.28 15.48 19.66
C SER A 234 9.61 15.19 18.96
N HIS A 235 9.90 15.88 17.88
CA HIS A 235 11.26 15.90 17.35
C HIS A 235 12.15 16.61 18.36
N PRO A 236 13.22 15.96 18.87
CA PRO A 236 14.13 16.58 19.82
C PRO A 236 14.93 17.74 19.23
N GLU A 237 14.87 17.95 17.92
CA GLU A 237 15.66 18.94 17.20
C GLU A 237 14.80 19.77 16.23
N THR A 238 13.75 20.39 16.73
CA THR A 238 13.20 21.56 16.03
C THR A 238 14.26 22.64 16.06
N LEU A 239 14.71 23.06 14.88
CA LEU A 239 15.54 24.26 14.76
C LEU A 239 14.81 25.39 15.50
N PRO A 240 15.50 26.14 16.42
CA PRO A 240 14.87 27.20 17.16
C PRO A 240 14.20 28.19 16.22
N GLY A 241 12.90 28.41 16.39
CA GLY A 241 12.09 29.28 15.53
C GLY A 241 11.20 28.59 14.50
N LEU A 242 11.25 27.25 14.37
CA LEU A 242 10.36 26.44 13.52
C LEU A 242 9.39 25.59 14.36
N GLU A 243 9.05 26.04 15.54
CA GLU A 243 8.02 25.38 16.34
C GLU A 243 6.68 25.51 15.62
N ASP A 244 6.24 24.43 15.00
CA ASP A 244 4.86 24.32 14.52
C ASP A 244 3.99 23.90 15.71
N PRO A 245 3.12 24.79 16.22
CA PRO A 245 2.21 24.46 17.31
C PRO A 245 1.13 23.46 16.91
N SER A 246 0.96 23.21 15.60
CA SER A 246 -0.05 22.29 15.09
C SER A 246 0.47 20.86 15.18
N ARG A 247 -0.09 20.08 16.08
CA ARG A 247 0.10 18.62 16.15
C ARG A 247 -0.74 17.88 15.12
N VAL A 248 -1.56 18.58 14.36
CA VAL A 248 -2.41 18.00 13.33
C VAL A 248 -1.57 17.77 12.06
N ALA A 249 -1.45 16.51 11.65
CA ALA A 249 -0.77 16.14 10.41
C ALA A 249 -1.72 16.20 9.21
N GLU A 250 -2.95 15.76 9.39
CA GLU A 250 -3.94 15.71 8.30
C GLU A 250 -5.37 15.78 8.83
N HIS A 251 -6.21 16.52 8.11
CA HIS A 251 -7.66 16.44 8.14
C HIS A 251 -8.17 16.00 6.77
N ASP A 252 -9.08 15.05 6.73
CA ASP A 252 -9.72 14.58 5.49
C ASP A 252 -11.18 14.20 5.80
N TYR A 253 -12.10 15.02 5.31
CA TYR A 253 -13.53 14.84 5.53
C TYR A 253 -14.28 14.89 4.21
N ASN A 254 -15.23 13.99 4.05
CA ASN A 254 -16.10 13.94 2.89
C ASN A 254 -17.54 13.75 3.34
N VAL A 255 -18.43 14.58 2.82
CA VAL A 255 -19.87 14.50 3.07
C VAL A 255 -20.60 14.33 1.75
N SER A 256 -21.55 13.42 1.71
CA SER A 256 -22.45 13.22 0.56
C SER A 256 -23.90 13.18 1.03
N VAL A 257 -24.75 13.94 0.34
CA VAL A 257 -26.19 14.01 0.61
C VAL A 257 -26.97 13.74 -0.67
N LYS A 258 -27.78 12.70 -0.66
CA LYS A 258 -28.72 12.40 -1.74
C LYS A 258 -30.00 13.21 -1.53
N VAL A 259 -30.12 14.32 -2.25
CA VAL A 259 -31.25 15.26 -2.12
C VAL A 259 -32.54 14.63 -2.67
N VAL A 260 -32.45 14.07 -3.90
CA VAL A 260 -33.50 13.26 -4.54
C VAL A 260 -32.87 12.03 -5.16
N GLU A 261 -33.67 11.11 -5.70
CA GLU A 261 -33.11 9.86 -6.24
C GLU A 261 -32.06 10.02 -7.32
N THR A 262 -32.16 11.09 -8.10
CA THR A 262 -31.29 11.39 -9.24
C THR A 262 -30.24 12.47 -8.96
N VAL A 263 -30.30 13.13 -7.80
CA VAL A 263 -29.38 14.25 -7.46
C VAL A 263 -28.71 14.02 -6.13
N SER A 264 -27.37 14.02 -6.14
CA SER A 264 -26.55 14.00 -4.94
C SER A 264 -25.64 15.23 -4.92
N VAL A 265 -25.40 15.76 -3.74
CA VAL A 265 -24.46 16.85 -3.48
C VAL A 265 -23.37 16.29 -2.57
N SER A 266 -22.12 16.53 -2.92
CA SER A 266 -20.96 16.13 -2.11
C SER A 266 -20.03 17.30 -1.88
N GLY A 267 -19.37 17.32 -0.73
CA GLY A 267 -18.32 18.26 -0.36
C GLY A 267 -17.17 17.51 0.29
N ALA A 268 -15.94 17.96 0.04
CA ALA A 268 -14.75 17.42 0.64
C ALA A 268 -13.92 18.57 1.25
N PHE A 269 -13.31 18.28 2.38
CA PHE A 269 -12.33 19.14 3.04
C PHE A 269 -11.09 18.32 3.31
N THR A 270 -9.95 18.76 2.79
CA THR A 270 -8.65 18.13 3.03
C THR A 270 -7.65 19.20 3.39
N GLU A 271 -6.97 19.01 4.51
CA GLU A 271 -5.85 19.82 4.96
C GLU A 271 -4.69 18.90 5.32
N ARG A 272 -3.51 19.20 4.83
CA ARG A 272 -2.28 18.45 5.12
C ARG A 272 -1.18 19.41 5.51
N ASN A 273 -0.59 19.17 6.66
CA ASN A 273 0.57 19.90 7.14
C ASN A 273 1.82 19.10 6.77
N PHE A 274 2.51 19.54 5.71
CA PHE A 274 3.80 19.01 5.33
C PHE A 274 4.86 19.65 6.21
N ARG A 275 5.59 18.82 6.93
CA ARG A 275 6.80 19.29 7.62
C ARG A 275 7.93 19.35 6.61
N ALA A 276 8.54 20.50 6.45
CA ALA A 276 9.71 20.71 5.62
C ALA A 276 10.99 20.30 6.39
#